data_da9d526b4dd8d06bdbd4978012b73fe6
#
_entry.id   da9d526b4dd8d06bdbd4978012b73fe6
#
_cell.length_a   1.000
_cell.length_b   1.000
_cell.length_c   1.000
_cell.angle_alpha   90.00
_cell.angle_beta   90.00
_cell.angle_gamma   90.00
#
_symmetry.space_group_name_H-M   'P 1'
#
loop_
_entity.id
_entity.type
_entity.pdbx_description
1 polymer ?
#
loop_
_entity_poly.entity_id
_entity_poly.type
_entity_poly.pdbx_seq_one_letter_code
_entity_poly.pdbx_strand_id
1 'polypeptide(L)'
;MGEIKTLGYYVNGEWKKSAAEHYTDAFDPSTGKVIAKVPCCTSDEVEEAIASAKKAFPSWAATPVKKRVQILYRVRELLYEHMDELT
;
A
#
# COMPACT_ATOMS: atom_id res chain seq x y z
N MET A 1 -18.62 12.42 0.93
CA MET A 1 -17.75 12.74 1.98
C MET A 1 -18.20 12.19 3.27
N GLY A 2 -18.29 11.45 3.89
CA GLY A 2 -18.75 11.00 5.19
C GLY A 2 -18.76 9.49 5.33
N GLU A 3 -18.54 8.78 4.24
CA GLU A 3 -18.47 7.35 4.31
C GLU A 3 -17.11 6.91 4.87
N ILE A 4 -17.18 6.02 5.84
CA ILE A 4 -15.98 5.40 6.41
C ILE A 4 -15.60 4.24 5.51
N LYS A 5 -14.42 4.31 4.91
CA LYS A 5 -13.91 3.25 4.03
C LYS A 5 -13.31 2.13 4.85
N THR A 6 -13.60 0.90 4.47
CA THR A 6 -12.90 -0.27 5.02
C THR A 6 -11.80 -0.63 4.05
N LEU A 7 -10.56 -0.52 4.50
CA LEU A 7 -9.41 -0.75 3.65
C LEU A 7 -9.03 -2.23 3.59
N GLY A 8 -8.46 -2.62 2.47
CA GLY A 8 -7.82 -3.91 2.32
C GLY A 8 -6.31 -3.76 2.44
N TYR A 9 -5.59 -4.72 1.91
CA TYR A 9 -4.14 -4.64 1.84
C TYR A 9 -3.67 -4.89 0.40
N TYR A 10 -2.52 -4.32 0.07
CA TYR A 10 -1.98 -4.37 -1.28
C TYR A 10 -0.72 -5.23 -1.29
N VAL A 11 -0.73 -6.32 -2.02
CA VAL A 11 0.41 -7.22 -2.11
C VAL A 11 0.48 -7.83 -3.51
N ASN A 12 1.69 -7.97 -4.02
CA ASN A 12 1.96 -8.55 -5.34
C ASN A 12 1.15 -7.89 -6.47
N GLY A 13 1.03 -6.55 -6.41
CA GLY A 13 0.33 -5.79 -7.44
C GLY A 13 -1.19 -5.86 -7.36
N GLU A 14 -1.75 -6.44 -6.31
CA GLU A 14 -3.19 -6.61 -6.18
C GLU A 14 -3.73 -6.11 -4.85
N TRP A 15 -4.90 -5.51 -4.89
CA TRP A 15 -5.66 -5.19 -3.69
C TRP A 15 -6.40 -6.42 -3.22
N LYS A 16 -6.27 -6.74 -1.93
CA LYS A 16 -6.92 -7.89 -1.32
C LYS A 16 -7.72 -7.48 -0.11
N LYS A 17 -8.80 -8.21 0.13
CA LYS A 17 -9.62 -8.01 1.31
C LYS A 17 -9.01 -8.80 2.46
N SER A 18 -8.82 -8.15 3.61
CA SER A 18 -8.27 -8.83 4.78
C SER A 18 -9.32 -9.71 5.48
N ALA A 19 -8.87 -10.82 6.02
CA ALA A 19 -9.66 -11.66 6.91
C ALA A 19 -9.48 -11.26 8.38
N ALA A 20 -8.99 -10.05 8.64
CA ALA A 20 -8.74 -9.56 9.99
C ALA A 20 -10.02 -9.52 10.82
N GLU A 21 -9.91 -9.91 12.09
CA GLU A 21 -11.01 -9.82 13.05
C GLU A 21 -11.06 -8.44 13.70
N HIS A 22 -9.93 -7.73 13.71
CA HIS A 22 -9.80 -6.42 14.34
C HIS A 22 -9.35 -5.38 13.34
N TYR A 23 -9.90 -4.18 13.48
CA TYR A 23 -9.54 -3.04 12.65
C TYR A 23 -9.21 -1.85 13.55
N THR A 24 -8.31 -1.00 13.11
CA THR A 24 -8.03 0.28 13.77
C THR A 24 -8.66 1.40 12.97
N ASP A 25 -8.94 2.50 13.66
CA ASP A 25 -9.54 3.67 13.02
C ASP A 25 -8.45 4.62 12.53
N ALA A 26 -8.63 5.10 11.30
CA ALA A 26 -7.83 6.21 10.79
C ALA A 26 -8.63 7.50 10.95
N PHE A 27 -8.03 8.51 11.54
CA PHE A 27 -8.69 9.76 11.86
C PHE A 27 -8.24 10.89 10.95
N ASP A 28 -9.16 11.81 10.66
CA ASP A 28 -8.82 13.06 10.03
C ASP A 28 -8.30 13.99 11.15
N PRO A 29 -7.01 14.37 11.15
CA PRO A 29 -6.46 15.19 12.21
C PRO A 29 -7.08 16.60 12.29
N SER A 30 -7.67 17.07 11.19
CA SER A 30 -8.30 18.39 11.16
C SER A 30 -9.66 18.40 11.85
N THR A 31 -10.40 17.30 11.82
CA THR A 31 -11.76 17.21 12.36
C THR A 31 -11.89 16.24 13.52
N GLY A 32 -10.94 15.33 13.68
CA GLY A 32 -11.00 14.28 14.68
C GLY A 32 -11.96 13.14 14.33
N LYS A 33 -12.53 13.16 13.13
CA LYS A 33 -13.49 12.14 12.71
C LYS A 33 -12.78 10.94 12.09
N VAL A 34 -13.39 9.77 12.26
CA VAL A 34 -12.91 8.54 11.63
C VAL A 34 -13.22 8.59 10.13
N ILE A 35 -12.21 8.36 9.31
CA ILE A 35 -12.37 8.38 7.85
C ILE A 35 -12.14 7.01 7.21
N ALA A 36 -11.50 6.08 7.91
CA ALA A 36 -11.26 4.74 7.38
C ALA A 36 -11.06 3.74 8.49
N LYS A 37 -11.29 2.48 8.16
CA LYS A 37 -10.97 1.32 9.01
C LYS A 37 -9.79 0.60 8.38
N VAL A 38 -8.74 0.39 9.15
CA VAL A 38 -7.52 -0.26 8.69
C VAL A 38 -7.43 -1.65 9.32
N PRO A 39 -7.29 -2.71 8.51
CA PRO A 39 -7.26 -4.07 9.07
C PRO A 39 -5.97 -4.33 9.83
N CYS A 40 -6.10 -5.00 10.98
CA CYS A 40 -4.95 -5.58 11.68
C CYS A 40 -4.69 -6.93 11.04
N CYS A 41 -3.94 -6.95 9.95
CA CYS A 41 -3.75 -8.12 9.11
C CYS A 41 -3.33 -9.35 9.91
N THR A 42 -3.80 -10.52 9.47
CA THR A 42 -3.47 -11.79 10.12
C THR A 42 -2.00 -12.15 9.88
N SER A 43 -1.49 -13.07 10.69
CA SER A 43 -0.12 -13.58 10.50
C SER A 43 0.08 -14.17 9.11
N ASP A 44 -0.92 -14.89 8.60
CA ASP A 44 -0.85 -15.48 7.25
C ASP A 44 -0.76 -14.40 6.17
N GLU A 45 -1.48 -13.29 6.33
CA GLU A 45 -1.43 -12.18 5.38
C GLU A 45 -0.07 -11.49 5.40
N VAL A 46 0.51 -11.32 6.59
CA VAL A 46 1.85 -10.75 6.72
C VAL A 46 2.90 -11.68 6.10
N GLU A 47 2.81 -12.98 6.35
CA GLU A 47 3.72 -13.95 5.75
C GLU A 47 3.61 -13.99 4.23
N GLU A 48 2.41 -13.86 3.70
CA GLU A 48 2.18 -13.78 2.25
C GLU A 48 2.91 -12.56 1.65
N ALA A 49 2.80 -11.41 2.31
CA ALA A 49 3.47 -10.20 1.86
C ALA A 49 5.00 -10.35 1.88
N ILE A 50 5.53 -10.94 2.95
CA ILE A 50 6.97 -11.21 3.07
C ILE A 50 7.44 -12.17 1.99
N ALA A 51 6.69 -13.25 1.74
CA ALA A 51 7.03 -14.22 0.72
C ALA A 51 7.02 -13.60 -0.68
N SER A 52 6.05 -12.73 -0.95
CA SER A 52 5.97 -12.02 -2.22
C SER A 52 7.18 -11.11 -2.44
N ALA A 53 7.57 -10.36 -1.41
CA ALA A 53 8.75 -9.51 -1.48
C ALA A 53 10.03 -10.32 -1.66
N LYS A 54 10.16 -11.43 -0.93
CA LYS A 54 11.31 -12.31 -1.03
C LYS A 54 11.44 -12.92 -2.42
N LYS A 55 10.31 -13.28 -3.04
CA LYS A 55 10.27 -13.82 -4.39
C LYS A 55 10.69 -12.78 -5.44
N ALA A 56 10.34 -11.52 -5.23
CA ALA A 56 10.68 -10.43 -6.14
C ALA A 56 12.15 -9.99 -6.03
N PHE A 57 12.78 -10.24 -4.89
CA PHE A 57 14.12 -9.73 -4.61
C PHE A 57 15.18 -10.15 -5.62
N PRO A 58 15.32 -11.45 -6.00
CA PRO A 58 16.42 -11.86 -6.90
C PRO A 58 16.41 -11.11 -8.22
N SER A 59 15.26 -10.98 -8.87
CA SER A 59 15.17 -10.29 -10.15
C SER A 59 15.41 -8.80 -10.01
N TRP A 60 14.89 -8.20 -8.94
CA TRP A 60 15.10 -6.77 -8.69
C TRP A 60 16.55 -6.47 -8.36
N ALA A 61 17.19 -7.30 -7.53
CA ALA A 61 18.60 -7.14 -7.18
C ALA A 61 19.52 -7.28 -8.41
N ALA A 62 19.12 -8.13 -9.37
CA ALA A 62 19.86 -8.32 -10.61
C ALA A 62 19.56 -7.24 -11.67
N THR A 63 18.57 -6.40 -11.45
CA THR A 63 18.21 -5.34 -12.39
C THR A 63 19.28 -4.25 -12.38
N PRO A 64 19.81 -3.84 -13.55
CA PRO A 64 20.81 -2.77 -13.63
C PRO A 64 20.31 -1.47 -12.99
N VAL A 65 21.23 -0.73 -12.37
CA VAL A 65 20.91 0.54 -11.70
C VAL A 65 20.18 1.49 -12.64
N LYS A 66 20.58 1.56 -13.89
CA LYS A 66 19.94 2.42 -14.88
C LYS A 66 18.46 2.11 -15.06
N LYS A 67 18.11 0.84 -15.12
CA LYS A 67 16.71 0.42 -15.22
C LYS A 67 15.92 0.72 -13.96
N ARG A 68 16.51 0.48 -12.78
CA ARG A 68 15.88 0.79 -11.50
C ARG A 68 15.58 2.28 -11.38
N VAL A 69 16.53 3.11 -11.80
CA VAL A 69 16.36 4.57 -11.76
C VAL A 69 15.23 5.02 -12.67
N GLN A 70 15.07 4.41 -13.84
CA GLN A 70 13.98 4.73 -14.75
C GLN A 70 12.61 4.46 -14.14
N ILE A 71 12.49 3.38 -13.39
CA ILE A 71 11.24 3.06 -12.67
C ILE A 71 10.95 4.14 -11.61
N LEU A 72 11.99 4.57 -10.88
CA LEU A 72 11.83 5.63 -9.88
C LEU A 72 11.46 6.97 -10.52
N TYR A 73 11.98 7.30 -11.69
CA TYR A 73 11.57 8.48 -12.44
C TYR A 73 10.09 8.39 -12.83
N ARG A 74 9.61 7.20 -13.19
CA ARG A 74 8.20 7.02 -13.50
C ARG A 74 7.32 7.21 -12.26
N VAL A 75 7.77 6.74 -11.11
CA VAL A 75 7.09 7.00 -9.84
C VAL A 75 6.98 8.50 -9.58
N ARG A 76 8.07 9.23 -9.81
CA ARG A 76 8.08 10.69 -9.65
C ARG A 76 7.04 11.37 -10.55
N GLU A 77 6.97 10.97 -11.82
CA GLU A 77 5.98 11.51 -12.75
C GLU A 77 4.56 11.27 -12.27
N LEU A 78 4.30 10.05 -11.81
CA LEU A 78 2.98 9.67 -11.31
C LEU A 78 2.60 10.47 -10.05
N LEU A 79 3.57 10.73 -9.18
CA LEU A 79 3.32 11.55 -8.00
C LEU A 79 2.94 12.98 -8.40
N TYR A 80 3.59 13.56 -9.41
CA TYR A 80 3.23 14.88 -9.89
C TYR A 80 1.85 14.90 -10.54
N GLU A 81 1.52 13.89 -11.33
CA GLU A 81 0.21 13.78 -11.97
C GLU A 81 -0.93 13.69 -10.95
N HIS A 82 -0.67 13.04 -9.83
CA HIS A 82 -1.66 12.80 -8.78
C HIS A 82 -1.47 13.66 -7.54
N MET A 83 -0.73 14.75 -7.68
CA MET A 83 -0.39 15.60 -6.54
C MET A 83 -1.63 16.12 -5.80
N ASP A 84 -2.62 16.60 -6.53
CA ASP A 84 -3.85 17.13 -5.94
C ASP A 84 -4.63 16.06 -5.18
N GLU A 85 -4.66 14.85 -5.74
CA GLU A 85 -5.32 13.70 -5.11
C GLU A 85 -4.61 13.27 -3.83
N LEU A 86 -3.28 13.33 -3.83
CA LEU A 86 -2.47 12.88 -2.70
C LEU A 86 -2.38 13.93 -1.58
N THR A 87 -2.65 15.17 -1.87
CA THR A 87 -2.69 16.25 -0.87
C THR A 87 -4.12 16.55 -0.44
#